data_9a3620356705a433c72afcca4abf23bf
#
_entry.id   9a3620356705a433c72afcca4abf23bf
#
_cell.length_a   1.000
_cell.length_b   1.000
_cell.length_c   1.000
_cell.angle_alpha   90.00
_cell.angle_beta   90.00
_cell.angle_gamma   90.00
#
_symmetry.space_group_name_H-M   'P 1'
#
loop_
_entity.id
_entity.type
_entity.pdbx_description
1 polymer ?
#
loop_
_entity_poly.entity_id
_entity_poly.type
_entity_poly.pdbx_seq_one_letter_code
_entity_poly.pdbx_strand_id
1 'polypeptide(L)'
;MKRLETTILKNLIFNEDFARKIIPFLKAEYFSDTTDKILFNEINDHIQQFKHLPTYESLVINFTESRRLTEDQVRESVDLVRQINADKDDPTDIEWLTKQTEKFCQDKAIYNAIMKSVKILDDKENKDGKGVIL
;
A
#
# COMPACT_ATOMS: atom_id res chain seq x y z
N MET A 1 -6.02 -6.60 16.87
CA MET A 1 -5.65 -7.64 15.89
C MET A 1 -4.83 -7.02 14.78
N LYS A 2 -3.64 -7.57 14.53
CA LYS A 2 -2.77 -7.02 13.48
C LYS A 2 -3.22 -7.55 12.12
N ARG A 3 -3.34 -6.64 11.16
CA ARG A 3 -3.65 -7.01 9.79
C ARG A 3 -2.35 -7.32 9.03
N LEU A 4 -2.44 -8.20 8.03
CA LEU A 4 -1.29 -8.52 7.18
C LEU A 4 -0.72 -7.26 6.52
N GLU A 5 -1.56 -6.39 5.99
CA GLU A 5 -1.15 -5.16 5.32
C GLU A 5 -0.33 -4.26 6.23
N THR A 6 -0.75 -4.11 7.49
CA THR A 6 -0.01 -3.32 8.48
C THR A 6 1.35 -3.95 8.79
N THR A 7 1.42 -5.27 8.87
CA THR A 7 2.67 -5.99 9.10
C THR A 7 3.63 -5.83 7.91
N ILE A 8 3.11 -5.87 6.69
CA ILE A 8 3.91 -5.61 5.49
C ILE A 8 4.49 -4.19 5.55
N LEU A 9 3.63 -3.19 5.79
CA LEU A 9 4.06 -1.78 5.84
C LEU A 9 5.10 -1.55 6.94
N LYS A 10 4.91 -2.15 8.11
CA LYS A 10 5.88 -2.09 9.21
C LYS A 10 7.27 -2.55 8.75
N ASN A 11 7.32 -3.69 8.08
CA ASN A 11 8.59 -4.27 7.66
C ASN A 11 9.18 -3.55 6.44
N LEU A 12 8.38 -2.84 5.65
CA LEU A 12 8.91 -1.93 4.64
C LEU A 12 9.62 -0.72 5.25
N ILE A 13 9.28 -0.37 6.48
CA ILE A 13 9.92 0.75 7.19
C ILE A 13 11.16 0.28 7.97
N PHE A 14 11.06 -0.88 8.64
CA PHE A 14 12.08 -1.29 9.61
C PHE A 14 12.97 -2.44 9.17
N ASN A 15 12.70 -3.08 8.03
CA ASN A 15 13.51 -4.19 7.54
C ASN A 15 13.96 -3.93 6.12
N GLU A 16 15.21 -3.50 5.97
CA GLU A 16 15.75 -3.09 4.67
C GLU A 16 15.80 -4.26 3.68
N ASP A 17 16.24 -5.43 4.11
CA ASP A 17 16.34 -6.60 3.23
C ASP A 17 14.97 -7.01 2.71
N PHE A 18 13.96 -7.05 3.59
CA PHE A 18 12.58 -7.34 3.19
C PHE A 18 12.06 -6.28 2.21
N ALA A 19 12.27 -4.99 2.52
CA ALA A 19 11.81 -3.90 1.68
C ALA A 19 12.42 -3.99 0.28
N ARG A 20 13.73 -4.20 0.17
CA ARG A 20 14.42 -4.31 -1.12
C ARG A 20 13.90 -5.48 -1.95
N LYS A 21 13.58 -6.59 -1.29
CA LYS A 21 13.07 -7.78 -1.96
C LYS A 21 11.64 -7.61 -2.45
N ILE A 22 10.80 -6.97 -1.65
CA ILE A 22 9.35 -6.96 -1.85
C ILE A 22 8.84 -5.74 -2.62
N ILE A 23 9.47 -4.57 -2.44
CA ILE A 23 9.01 -3.32 -3.07
C ILE A 23 8.79 -3.46 -4.58
N PRO A 24 9.67 -4.13 -5.36
CA PRO A 24 9.44 -4.26 -6.80
C PRO A 24 8.14 -4.98 -7.19
N PHE A 25 7.59 -5.77 -6.28
CA PHE A 25 6.37 -6.54 -6.54
C PHE A 25 5.11 -5.90 -5.95
N LEU A 26 5.25 -4.90 -5.08
CA LEU A 26 4.12 -4.23 -4.45
C LEU A 26 3.63 -3.06 -5.31
N LYS A 27 2.32 -2.86 -5.27
CA LYS A 27 1.67 -1.69 -5.88
C LYS A 27 0.68 -1.12 -4.88
N ALA A 28 0.51 0.20 -4.90
CA ALA A 28 -0.45 0.87 -4.01
C ALA A 28 -1.87 0.29 -4.19
N GLU A 29 -2.24 -0.05 -5.41
CA GLU A 29 -3.57 -0.60 -5.71
C GLU A 29 -3.85 -1.95 -5.04
N TYR A 30 -2.83 -2.66 -4.55
CA TYR A 30 -3.02 -3.92 -3.83
C TYR A 30 -3.58 -3.69 -2.42
N PHE A 31 -3.38 -2.52 -1.85
CA PHE A 31 -3.90 -2.18 -0.52
C PHE A 31 -5.34 -1.68 -0.67
N SER A 32 -6.25 -2.22 0.13
CA SER A 32 -7.67 -1.83 0.07
C SER A 32 -7.95 -0.53 0.81
N ASP A 33 -7.21 -0.28 1.88
CA ASP A 33 -7.40 0.88 2.75
C ASP A 33 -6.65 2.08 2.18
N THR A 34 -7.33 3.23 2.09
CA THR A 34 -6.75 4.46 1.55
C THR A 34 -5.53 4.91 2.34
N THR A 35 -5.56 4.78 3.67
CA THR A 35 -4.43 5.17 4.52
C THR A 35 -3.21 4.29 4.25
N ASP A 36 -3.43 2.98 4.06
CA ASP A 36 -2.36 2.05 3.69
C ASP A 36 -1.72 2.44 2.35
N LYS A 37 -2.54 2.81 1.36
CA LYS A 37 -2.06 3.26 0.05
C LYS A 37 -1.19 4.52 0.17
N ILE A 38 -1.65 5.47 0.98
CA ILE A 38 -0.93 6.72 1.22
C ILE A 38 0.44 6.43 1.84
N LEU A 39 0.47 5.59 2.86
CA LEU A 39 1.73 5.22 3.52
C LEU A 39 2.66 4.47 2.57
N PHE A 40 2.14 3.50 1.82
CA PHE A 40 2.95 2.78 0.85
C PHE A 40 3.58 3.72 -0.18
N ASN A 41 2.80 4.64 -0.74
CA ASN A 41 3.29 5.61 -1.71
C ASN A 41 4.39 6.48 -1.12
N GLU A 42 4.24 6.92 0.13
CA GLU A 42 5.26 7.74 0.80
C GLU A 42 6.56 6.95 1.01
N ILE A 43 6.45 5.70 1.44
CA ILE A 43 7.61 4.82 1.61
C ILE A 43 8.32 4.62 0.27
N ASN A 44 7.56 4.29 -0.76
CA ASN A 44 8.11 4.03 -2.09
C ASN A 44 8.78 5.26 -2.69
N ASP A 45 8.14 6.41 -2.59
CA ASP A 45 8.70 7.68 -3.08
C ASP A 45 10.00 8.02 -2.38
N HIS A 46 10.04 7.82 -1.05
CA HIS A 46 11.26 8.08 -0.27
C HIS A 46 12.41 7.18 -0.74
N ILE A 47 12.14 5.88 -0.92
CA ILE A 47 13.16 4.93 -1.39
C ILE A 47 13.64 5.29 -2.79
N GLN A 48 12.72 5.68 -3.69
CA GLN A 48 13.09 6.08 -5.05
C GLN A 48 13.96 7.33 -5.06
N GLN A 49 13.67 8.28 -4.19
CA GLN A 49 14.37 9.56 -4.14
C GLN A 49 15.71 9.45 -3.41
N PHE A 50 15.75 8.80 -2.25
CA PHE A 50 16.91 8.80 -1.35
C PHE A 50 17.71 7.49 -1.34
N LYS A 51 17.19 6.44 -1.95
CA LYS A 51 17.85 5.13 -2.04
C LYS A 51 18.05 4.43 -0.69
N HIS A 52 17.29 4.83 0.32
CA HIS A 52 17.24 4.16 1.63
C HIS A 52 15.84 4.26 2.21
N LEU A 53 15.57 3.47 3.27
CA LEU A 53 14.28 3.46 3.92
C LEU A 53 13.99 4.79 4.61
N PRO A 54 12.72 5.21 4.65
CA PRO A 54 12.34 6.37 5.46
C PRO A 54 12.47 6.05 6.95
N THR A 55 12.60 7.09 7.76
CA THR A 55 12.53 6.98 9.21
C THR A 55 11.12 7.36 9.68
N TYR A 56 10.79 6.95 10.92
CA TYR A 56 9.55 7.39 11.55
C TYR A 56 9.43 8.92 11.50
N GLU A 57 10.48 9.61 11.87
CA GLU A 57 10.53 11.07 11.90
C GLU A 57 10.26 11.67 10.53
N SER A 58 10.93 11.17 9.47
CA SER A 58 10.75 11.69 8.12
C SER A 58 9.33 11.48 7.61
N LEU A 59 8.72 10.33 7.92
CA LEU A 59 7.34 10.06 7.55
C LEU A 59 6.35 11.01 8.21
N VAL A 60 6.50 11.22 9.52
CA VAL A 60 5.62 12.13 10.27
C VAL A 60 5.72 13.55 9.73
N ILE A 61 6.94 14.04 9.51
CA ILE A 61 7.17 15.39 9.00
C ILE A 61 6.57 15.55 7.60
N ASN A 62 6.83 14.59 6.72
CA ASN A 62 6.33 14.65 5.34
C ASN A 62 4.80 14.65 5.30
N PHE A 63 4.15 13.82 6.11
CA PHE A 63 2.69 13.82 6.18
C PHE A 63 2.15 15.15 6.74
N THR A 64 2.76 15.64 7.82
CA THR A 64 2.32 16.88 8.47
C THR A 64 2.45 18.09 7.55
N GLU A 65 3.48 18.12 6.72
CA GLU A 65 3.74 19.21 5.78
C GLU A 65 3.08 19.02 4.41
N SER A 66 2.39 17.91 4.19
CA SER A 66 1.79 17.62 2.89
C SER A 66 0.69 18.61 2.53
N ARG A 67 0.72 19.09 1.29
CA ARG A 67 -0.31 19.96 0.75
C ARG A 67 -1.31 19.20 -0.13
N ARG A 68 -1.04 17.94 -0.42
CA ARG A 68 -1.89 17.10 -1.27
C ARG A 68 -2.92 16.30 -0.49
N LEU A 69 -2.66 16.08 0.80
CA LEU A 69 -3.54 15.30 1.66
C LEU A 69 -4.54 16.21 2.39
N THR A 70 -5.74 15.69 2.63
CA THR A 70 -6.71 16.36 3.49
C THR A 70 -6.25 16.28 4.95
N GLU A 71 -6.84 17.12 5.82
CA GLU A 71 -6.53 17.08 7.25
C GLU A 71 -6.80 15.70 7.85
N ASP A 72 -7.90 15.05 7.44
CA ASP A 72 -8.23 13.71 7.92
C ASP A 72 -7.20 12.68 7.44
N GLN A 73 -6.77 12.78 6.18
CA GLN A 73 -5.75 11.88 5.64
C GLN A 73 -4.41 12.05 6.34
N VAL A 74 -4.01 13.28 6.65
CA VAL A 74 -2.79 13.56 7.42
C VAL A 74 -2.89 12.89 8.79
N ARG A 75 -3.98 13.13 9.51
CA ARG A 75 -4.18 12.57 10.85
C ARG A 75 -4.14 11.05 10.84
N GLU A 76 -4.88 10.42 9.92
CA GLU A 76 -4.94 8.96 9.82
C GLU A 76 -3.60 8.36 9.44
N SER A 77 -2.86 9.01 8.54
CA SER A 77 -1.54 8.56 8.12
C SER A 77 -0.52 8.65 9.26
N VAL A 78 -0.52 9.75 9.99
CA VAL A 78 0.35 9.93 11.16
C VAL A 78 0.00 8.90 12.24
N ASP A 79 -1.28 8.67 12.49
CA ASP A 79 -1.72 7.69 13.48
C ASP A 79 -1.28 6.28 13.11
N LEU A 80 -1.37 5.92 11.83
CA LEU A 80 -0.91 4.61 11.36
C LEU A 80 0.60 4.45 11.57
N VAL A 81 1.38 5.46 11.23
CA VAL A 81 2.83 5.41 11.42
C VAL A 81 3.18 5.31 12.91
N ARG A 82 2.44 6.01 13.78
CA ARG A 82 2.64 5.90 15.24
C ARG A 82 2.38 4.50 15.75
N GLN A 83 1.29 3.88 15.29
CA GLN A 83 0.96 2.50 15.67
C GLN A 83 2.07 1.55 15.23
N ILE A 84 2.54 1.70 14.01
CA ILE A 84 3.63 0.89 13.47
C ILE A 84 4.90 1.09 14.27
N ASN A 85 5.25 2.33 14.60
CA ASN A 85 6.43 2.64 15.39
C ASN A 85 6.34 2.08 16.81
N ALA A 86 5.16 2.07 17.41
CA ALA A 86 4.95 1.49 18.73
C ALA A 86 5.23 -0.02 18.75
N ASP A 87 5.01 -0.70 17.61
CA ASP A 87 5.23 -2.13 17.46
C ASP A 87 6.58 -2.48 16.83
N LYS A 88 7.48 -1.52 16.67
CA LYS A 88 8.72 -1.72 15.91
C LYS A 88 9.61 -2.86 16.46
N ASP A 89 9.58 -3.05 17.78
CA ASP A 89 10.40 -4.07 18.44
C ASP A 89 9.72 -5.44 18.54
N ASP A 90 8.45 -5.52 18.14
CA ASP A 90 7.72 -6.78 18.10
C ASP A 90 8.21 -7.59 16.89
N PRO A 91 8.79 -8.77 17.11
CA PRO A 91 9.43 -9.50 16.02
C PRO A 91 8.42 -10.03 15.02
N THR A 92 8.81 -10.00 13.75
CA THR A 92 8.07 -10.64 12.66
C THR A 92 8.89 -11.81 12.12
N ASP A 93 8.24 -12.93 11.90
CA ASP A 93 8.85 -14.04 11.16
C ASP A 93 8.95 -13.62 9.69
N ILE A 94 10.13 -13.21 9.28
CA ILE A 94 10.35 -12.62 7.93
C ILE A 94 10.18 -13.65 6.83
N GLU A 95 10.58 -14.89 7.06
CA GLU A 95 10.38 -15.96 6.08
C GLU A 95 8.89 -16.19 5.82
N TRP A 96 8.12 -16.29 6.89
CA TRP A 96 6.66 -16.39 6.81
C TRP A 96 6.06 -15.16 6.12
N LEU A 97 6.48 -13.97 6.52
CA LEU A 97 5.94 -12.71 5.95
C LEU A 97 6.25 -12.61 4.46
N THR A 98 7.43 -13.01 4.03
CA THR A 98 7.80 -12.98 2.62
C THR A 98 6.85 -13.85 1.80
N LYS A 99 6.56 -15.06 2.26
CA LYS A 99 5.62 -15.96 1.58
C LYS A 99 4.20 -15.39 1.58
N GLN A 100 3.76 -14.85 2.70
CA GLN A 100 2.43 -14.23 2.79
C GLN A 100 2.32 -13.01 1.88
N THR A 101 3.38 -12.23 1.78
CA THR A 101 3.39 -11.05 0.92
C THR A 101 3.36 -11.44 -0.56
N GLU A 102 4.10 -12.47 -0.95
CA GLU A 102 4.06 -13.01 -2.32
C GLU A 102 2.64 -13.44 -2.67
N LYS A 103 1.98 -14.18 -1.79
CA LYS A 103 0.60 -14.60 -1.99
C LYS A 103 -0.35 -13.40 -2.07
N PHE A 104 -0.17 -12.44 -1.17
CA PHE A 104 -0.95 -11.20 -1.16
C PHE A 104 -0.85 -10.49 -2.51
N CYS A 105 0.36 -10.32 -3.04
CA CYS A 105 0.57 -9.68 -4.33
C CYS A 105 -0.11 -10.45 -5.47
N GLN A 106 0.05 -11.78 -5.50
CA GLN A 106 -0.57 -12.63 -6.51
C GLN A 106 -2.09 -12.53 -6.47
N ASP A 107 -2.68 -12.68 -5.29
CA ASP A 107 -4.13 -12.63 -5.11
C ASP A 107 -4.70 -11.27 -5.52
N LYS A 108 -4.03 -10.18 -5.13
CA LYS A 108 -4.48 -8.82 -5.47
C LYS A 108 -4.29 -8.52 -6.95
N ALA A 109 -3.22 -8.98 -7.57
CA ALA A 109 -3.00 -8.80 -9.00
C ALA A 109 -4.10 -9.50 -9.80
N ILE A 110 -4.45 -10.74 -9.43
CA ILE A 110 -5.52 -11.50 -10.07
C ILE A 110 -6.87 -10.82 -9.86
N TYR A 111 -7.18 -10.46 -8.62
CA TYR A 111 -8.44 -9.79 -8.29
C TYR A 111 -8.59 -8.48 -9.08
N ASN A 112 -7.55 -7.65 -9.10
CA ASN A 112 -7.59 -6.37 -9.79
C ASN A 112 -7.72 -6.55 -11.31
N ALA A 113 -7.06 -7.57 -11.88
CA ALA A 113 -7.18 -7.90 -13.30
C ALA A 113 -8.61 -8.32 -13.65
N ILE A 114 -9.24 -9.15 -12.80
CA ILE A 114 -10.63 -9.58 -12.98
C ILE A 114 -11.57 -8.37 -12.92
N MET A 115 -11.39 -7.51 -11.91
CA MET A 115 -12.24 -6.32 -11.75
C MET A 115 -12.10 -5.34 -12.91
N LYS A 116 -10.90 -5.16 -13.43
CA LYS A 116 -10.68 -4.34 -14.63
C LYS A 116 -11.38 -4.94 -15.85
N SER A 117 -11.32 -6.26 -16.01
CA SER A 117 -12.00 -6.95 -17.11
C SER A 117 -13.52 -6.79 -17.02
N VAL A 118 -14.09 -6.94 -15.83
CA VAL A 118 -15.52 -6.74 -15.59
C VAL A 118 -15.90 -5.30 -15.94
N LYS A 119 -15.12 -4.32 -15.50
CA LYS A 119 -15.40 -2.91 -15.80
C LYS A 119 -15.36 -2.61 -17.29
N ILE A 120 -14.39 -3.16 -18.00
CA ILE A 120 -14.29 -3.00 -19.46
C ILE A 120 -15.51 -3.60 -20.15
N LEU A 121 -15.96 -4.77 -19.74
CA LEU A 121 -17.15 -5.42 -20.29
C LEU A 121 -18.40 -4.60 -20.01
N ASP A 122 -18.57 -4.09 -18.79
CA ASP A 122 -19.71 -3.24 -18.42
C ASP A 122 -19.73 -1.96 -19.24
N ASP A 123 -18.60 -1.29 -19.40
CA ASP A 123 -18.49 -0.08 -20.20
C ASP A 123 -18.82 -0.36 -21.67
N LYS A 124 -18.38 -1.48 -22.20
CA LYS A 124 -18.69 -1.91 -23.56
C LYS A 124 -20.17 -2.23 -23.74
N GLU A 125 -20.78 -2.96 -22.80
CA GLU A 125 -22.21 -3.27 -22.82
C GLU A 125 -23.04 -2.00 -22.76
N ASN A 126 -22.67 -1.03 -21.94
CA ASN A 126 -23.37 0.25 -21.85
C ASN A 126 -23.36 1.01 -23.17
N LYS A 127 -22.24 0.98 -23.88
CA LYS A 127 -22.14 1.59 -25.21
C LYS A 127 -22.98 0.85 -26.23
N ASP A 128 -22.88 -0.47 -26.26
CA ASP A 128 -23.63 -1.32 -27.18
C ASP A 128 -25.13 -1.30 -26.83
N GLY A 129 -25.47 -1.29 -25.54
CA GLY A 129 -26.83 -1.20 -25.06
C GLY A 129 -27.56 0.06 -25.51
N LYS A 130 -26.87 1.19 -25.60
CA LYS A 130 -27.45 2.43 -26.13
C LYS A 130 -27.77 2.32 -27.61
N GLY A 131 -26.93 1.57 -28.34
CA GLY A 131 -27.18 1.32 -29.75
C GLY A 131 -28.33 0.33 -29.99
N VAL A 132 -28.49 -0.65 -29.11
CA VAL A 132 -29.52 -1.67 -29.22
C VAL A 132 -30.91 -1.16 -28.86
N ILE A 133 -31.01 -0.26 -27.89
CA ILE A 133 -32.29 0.29 -27.43
C ILE A 133 -32.90 1.23 -28.47
N LEU A 134 -32.11 1.73 -29.34
CA LEU A 134 -32.58 2.58 -30.43
C LEU A 134 -33.22 1.74 -31.53
#